data_90009a3f940772091960005d7025488a
#
_entry.id   90009a3f940772091960005d7025488a
#
_cell.length_a   1.000
_cell.length_b   1.000
_cell.length_c   1.000
_cell.angle_alpha   90.00
_cell.angle_beta   90.00
_cell.angle_gamma   90.00
#
_symmetry.space_group_name_H-M   'P 1'
#
loop_
_entity.id
_entity.type
_entity.pdbx_description
1 polymer ?
#
loop_
_entity_poly.entity_id
_entity_poly.type
_entity_poly.pdbx_seq_one_letter_code
_entity_poly.pdbx_strand_id
1 'polypeptide(L)'
;MKNGKISESVLKRSVLKQLHTTSDRILFKPAVGEDCAVISMQAGDQTKLVTATQTFTLDVSDKHVRANCAVYDALNNIYAMGASPIGIELALLVPTTENEAVLRETVRAIDAVCEKAGIVVLGGHTQVSRAVKNIVVTVTAIGEAYEQMLTPSSAAAPGMDIIVTGYVCLLYT
;
A
#
# COMPACT_ATOMS: atom_id res chain seq x y z
N MET A 1 -3.59 -7.83 21.68
CA MET A 1 -4.08 -7.16 20.47
C MET A 1 -4.92 -8.15 19.69
N LYS A 2 -6.01 -7.71 19.07
CA LYS A 2 -6.86 -8.58 18.21
C LYS A 2 -6.22 -8.75 16.83
N ASN A 3 -6.59 -9.82 16.12
CA ASN A 3 -6.16 -10.02 14.73
C ASN A 3 -6.74 -8.91 13.82
N GLY A 4 -6.02 -8.51 12.79
CA GLY A 4 -6.40 -7.45 11.85
C GLY A 4 -5.71 -6.11 12.10
N LYS A 5 -6.23 -5.03 11.50
CA LYS A 5 -5.71 -3.67 11.70
C LYS A 5 -5.79 -3.28 13.19
N ILE A 6 -4.73 -2.65 13.69
CA ILE A 6 -4.73 -2.11 15.06
C ILE A 6 -5.72 -0.95 15.18
N SER A 7 -6.31 -0.78 16.38
CA SER A 7 -7.22 0.34 16.61
C SER A 7 -6.49 1.69 16.49
N GLU A 8 -7.23 2.72 16.10
CA GLU A 8 -6.73 4.09 15.96
C GLU A 8 -6.02 4.59 17.23
N SER A 9 -6.58 4.30 18.41
CA SER A 9 -5.99 4.68 19.69
C SER A 9 -4.64 4.01 19.93
N VAL A 10 -4.47 2.75 19.52
CA VAL A 10 -3.19 2.03 19.60
C VAL A 10 -2.21 2.57 18.56
N LEU A 11 -2.66 2.83 17.32
CA LEU A 11 -1.84 3.44 16.29
C LEU A 11 -1.25 4.78 16.77
N LYS A 12 -2.11 5.67 17.27
CA LYS A 12 -1.69 6.99 17.79
C LYS A 12 -0.66 6.86 18.91
N ARG A 13 -0.95 6.01 19.90
CA ARG A 13 -0.13 5.90 21.13
C ARG A 13 1.17 5.15 20.92
N SER A 14 1.12 4.03 20.20
CA SER A 14 2.22 3.05 20.16
C SER A 14 3.06 3.13 18.88
N VAL A 15 2.58 3.83 17.86
CA VAL A 15 3.32 4.01 16.60
C VAL A 15 3.59 5.49 16.36
N LEU A 16 2.54 6.28 16.08
CA LEU A 16 2.73 7.67 15.62
C LEU A 16 3.45 8.55 16.65
N LYS A 17 3.18 8.37 17.95
CA LYS A 17 3.90 9.08 19.03
C LYS A 17 5.38 8.75 19.15
N GLN A 18 5.84 7.66 18.54
CA GLN A 18 7.24 7.24 18.59
C GLN A 18 8.05 7.81 17.40
N LEU A 19 7.36 8.39 16.40
CA LEU A 19 7.98 8.96 15.22
C LEU A 19 8.36 10.42 15.48
N HIS A 20 9.64 10.69 15.73
CA HIS A 20 10.15 12.04 16.02
C HIS A 20 10.97 12.64 14.89
N THR A 21 11.36 11.81 13.91
CA THR A 21 12.11 12.28 12.75
C THR A 21 11.21 13.03 11.77
N THR A 22 11.69 14.16 11.26
CA THR A 22 10.98 14.99 10.30
C THR A 22 11.90 15.45 9.19
N SER A 23 11.32 15.89 8.10
CA SER A 23 12.04 16.55 6.99
C SER A 23 11.10 17.55 6.34
N ASP A 24 11.65 18.70 5.93
CA ASP A 24 10.90 19.73 5.21
C ASP A 24 10.44 19.26 3.82
N ARG A 25 10.98 18.15 3.35
CA ARG A 25 10.57 17.50 2.10
C ARG A 25 9.29 16.68 2.23
N ILE A 26 8.81 16.41 3.43
CA ILE A 26 7.60 15.60 3.65
C ILE A 26 6.40 16.53 3.76
N LEU A 27 5.52 16.51 2.76
CA LEU A 27 4.30 17.30 2.74
C LEU A 27 3.21 16.65 3.63
N PHE A 28 3.01 15.35 3.44
CA PHE A 28 2.07 14.56 4.24
C PHE A 28 2.84 13.43 4.92
N LYS A 29 2.88 13.49 6.26
CA LYS A 29 3.52 12.49 7.12
C LYS A 29 2.50 11.49 7.66
N PRO A 30 2.94 10.35 8.22
CA PRO A 30 2.03 9.37 8.81
C PRO A 30 1.07 10.01 9.81
N ALA A 31 -0.23 9.83 9.58
CA ALA A 31 -1.31 10.31 10.42
C ALA A 31 -2.49 9.33 10.37
N VAL A 32 -3.43 9.47 11.30
CA VAL A 32 -4.67 8.71 11.23
C VAL A 32 -5.52 9.25 10.07
N GLY A 33 -5.99 8.35 9.22
CA GLY A 33 -6.77 8.70 8.03
C GLY A 33 -5.94 9.03 6.79
N GLU A 34 -4.61 9.11 6.91
CA GLU A 34 -3.71 9.29 5.77
C GLU A 34 -2.97 7.98 5.47
N ASP A 35 -3.25 7.39 4.31
CA ASP A 35 -2.67 6.11 3.90
C ASP A 35 -1.42 6.28 3.02
N CYS A 36 -1.12 7.51 2.56
CA CYS A 36 0.05 7.83 1.75
C CYS A 36 1.01 8.79 2.45
N ALA A 37 2.29 8.65 2.16
CA ALA A 37 3.27 9.72 2.35
C ALA A 37 3.47 10.48 1.04
N VAL A 38 3.61 11.81 1.12
CA VAL A 38 3.88 12.68 -0.03
C VAL A 38 5.19 13.41 0.18
N ILE A 39 6.09 13.29 -0.79
CA ILE A 39 7.48 13.73 -0.70
C ILE A 39 7.78 14.71 -1.84
N SER A 40 8.34 15.87 -1.51
CA SER A 40 8.94 16.78 -2.48
C SER A 40 10.37 16.33 -2.80
N MET A 41 10.65 16.03 -4.05
CA MET A 41 12.00 15.56 -4.45
C MET A 41 13.00 16.70 -4.44
N GLN A 42 12.58 17.91 -4.87
CA GLN A 42 13.36 19.15 -4.80
C GLN A 42 12.47 20.30 -4.33
N ALA A 43 13.10 21.35 -3.81
CA ALA A 43 12.37 22.57 -3.46
C ALA A 43 11.79 23.23 -4.72
N GLY A 44 10.48 23.52 -4.68
CA GLY A 44 9.77 24.12 -5.80
C GLY A 44 9.26 23.18 -6.88
N ASP A 45 9.53 21.87 -6.79
CA ASP A 45 8.96 20.88 -7.70
C ASP A 45 7.44 20.89 -7.61
N GLN A 46 6.77 20.99 -8.75
CA GLN A 46 5.32 20.85 -8.85
C GLN A 46 4.87 19.38 -8.74
N THR A 47 5.72 18.45 -9.19
CA THR A 47 5.47 17.01 -9.10
C THR A 47 5.97 16.47 -7.78
N LYS A 48 5.12 15.71 -7.11
CA LYS A 48 5.40 15.08 -5.82
C LYS A 48 5.43 13.57 -5.96
N LEU A 49 6.33 12.93 -5.23
CA LEU A 49 6.34 11.48 -5.08
C LEU A 49 5.32 11.07 -4.01
N VAL A 50 4.48 10.10 -4.34
CA VAL A 50 3.46 9.54 -3.44
C VAL A 50 3.77 8.08 -3.20
N THR A 51 3.78 7.64 -1.94
CA THR A 51 4.06 6.24 -1.59
C THR A 51 3.05 5.71 -0.59
N ALA A 52 2.67 4.44 -0.75
CA ALA A 52 1.80 3.72 0.18
C ALA A 52 2.27 2.27 0.30
N THR A 53 2.21 1.70 1.51
CA THR A 53 2.62 0.31 1.75
C THR A 53 1.47 -0.47 2.37
N GLN A 54 1.16 -1.64 1.79
CA GLN A 54 0.16 -2.57 2.30
C GLN A 54 0.74 -3.98 2.42
N THR A 55 0.33 -4.70 3.45
CA THR A 55 0.68 -6.10 3.63
C THR A 55 -0.56 -6.97 3.53
N PHE A 56 -0.59 -7.83 2.52
CA PHE A 56 -1.68 -8.75 2.30
C PHE A 56 -1.47 -10.04 3.09
N THR A 57 -2.38 -10.35 4.00
CA THR A 57 -2.29 -11.50 4.93
C THR A 57 -3.52 -12.41 4.88
N LEU A 58 -4.50 -12.12 4.01
CA LEU A 58 -5.70 -12.94 3.90
C LEU A 58 -5.38 -14.28 3.24
N ASP A 59 -5.95 -15.34 3.79
CA ASP A 59 -5.84 -16.69 3.22
C ASP A 59 -6.86 -16.84 2.08
N VAL A 60 -6.44 -16.44 0.88
CA VAL A 60 -7.20 -16.59 -0.35
C VAL A 60 -6.54 -17.69 -1.18
N SER A 61 -7.27 -18.78 -1.43
CA SER A 61 -6.76 -19.96 -2.14
C SER A 61 -6.44 -19.66 -3.61
N ASP A 62 -7.25 -18.83 -4.28
CA ASP A 62 -7.00 -18.44 -5.66
C ASP A 62 -5.84 -17.43 -5.74
N LYS A 63 -4.77 -17.84 -6.42
CA LYS A 63 -3.55 -17.03 -6.59
C LYS A 63 -3.78 -15.73 -7.38
N HIS A 64 -4.71 -15.73 -8.34
CA HIS A 64 -5.01 -14.56 -9.15
C HIS A 64 -5.82 -13.54 -8.33
N VAL A 65 -6.81 -14.00 -7.56
CA VAL A 65 -7.54 -13.15 -6.63
C VAL A 65 -6.60 -12.58 -5.58
N ARG A 66 -5.71 -13.40 -5.01
CA ARG A 66 -4.70 -12.98 -4.04
C ARG A 66 -3.78 -11.88 -4.60
N ALA A 67 -3.27 -12.08 -5.82
CA ALA A 67 -2.41 -11.11 -6.49
C ALA A 67 -3.15 -9.79 -6.78
N ASN A 68 -4.39 -9.87 -7.29
CA ASN A 68 -5.22 -8.68 -7.50
C ASN A 68 -5.43 -7.89 -6.19
N CYS A 69 -5.84 -8.57 -5.12
CA CYS A 69 -6.06 -7.92 -3.83
C CYS A 69 -4.78 -7.27 -3.30
N ALA A 70 -3.64 -7.99 -3.33
CA ALA A 70 -2.38 -7.48 -2.80
C ALA A 70 -1.89 -6.23 -3.55
N VAL A 71 -1.99 -6.22 -4.87
CA VAL A 71 -1.53 -5.08 -5.69
C VAL A 71 -2.51 -3.91 -5.59
N TYR A 72 -3.80 -4.14 -5.82
CA TYR A 72 -4.78 -3.05 -5.82
C TYR A 72 -5.03 -2.45 -4.43
N ASP A 73 -4.80 -3.20 -3.33
CA ASP A 73 -4.88 -2.64 -1.97
C ASP A 73 -3.86 -1.48 -1.78
N ALA A 74 -2.66 -1.62 -2.35
CA ALA A 74 -1.67 -0.55 -2.33
C ALA A 74 -1.94 0.54 -3.39
N LEU A 75 -2.33 0.16 -4.62
CA LEU A 75 -2.60 1.12 -5.70
C LEU A 75 -3.80 2.02 -5.39
N ASN A 76 -4.84 1.50 -4.74
CA ASN A 76 -6.02 2.27 -4.37
C ASN A 76 -5.67 3.47 -3.47
N ASN A 77 -4.67 3.32 -2.59
CA ASN A 77 -4.20 4.43 -1.77
C ASN A 77 -3.54 5.52 -2.63
N ILE A 78 -2.75 5.13 -3.64
CA ILE A 78 -2.14 6.06 -4.60
C ILE A 78 -3.23 6.82 -5.38
N TYR A 79 -4.23 6.08 -5.93
CA TYR A 79 -5.35 6.70 -6.64
C TYR A 79 -6.19 7.61 -5.74
N ALA A 80 -6.46 7.18 -4.49
CA ALA A 80 -7.22 7.98 -3.54
C ALA A 80 -6.51 9.29 -3.15
N MET A 81 -5.17 9.33 -3.23
CA MET A 81 -4.38 10.56 -3.04
C MET A 81 -4.37 11.47 -4.28
N GLY A 82 -5.06 11.11 -5.37
CA GLY A 82 -5.04 11.84 -6.64
C GLY A 82 -3.77 11.66 -7.46
N ALA A 83 -3.01 10.61 -7.17
CA ALA A 83 -1.75 10.31 -7.84
C ALA A 83 -1.89 9.21 -8.89
N SER A 84 -0.99 9.22 -9.87
CA SER A 84 -0.84 8.18 -10.89
C SER A 84 0.25 7.20 -10.44
N PRO A 85 -0.02 5.90 -10.32
CA PRO A 85 0.99 4.94 -9.95
C PRO A 85 2.01 4.75 -11.08
N ILE A 86 3.28 4.59 -10.70
CA ILE A 86 4.41 4.31 -11.60
C ILE A 86 4.77 2.83 -11.52
N GLY A 87 4.83 2.28 -10.30
CA GLY A 87 5.24 0.92 -10.07
C GLY A 87 5.14 0.51 -8.62
N ILE A 88 5.56 -0.72 -8.34
CA ILE A 88 5.56 -1.28 -6.99
C ILE A 88 6.93 -1.85 -6.62
N GLU A 89 7.27 -1.79 -5.33
CA GLU A 89 8.26 -2.67 -4.72
C GLU A 89 7.54 -3.83 -4.02
N LEU A 90 8.11 -5.03 -4.15
CA LEU A 90 7.50 -6.27 -3.71
C LEU A 90 8.37 -6.97 -2.66
N ALA A 91 7.93 -7.03 -1.41
CA ALA A 91 8.57 -7.86 -0.40
C ALA A 91 7.77 -9.15 -0.15
N LEU A 92 8.45 -10.30 -0.31
CA LEU A 92 7.87 -11.64 -0.15
C LEU A 92 8.55 -12.37 1.00
N LEU A 93 7.77 -12.79 1.99
CA LEU A 93 8.22 -13.78 2.98
C LEU A 93 7.61 -15.14 2.63
N VAL A 94 8.46 -16.10 2.34
CA VAL A 94 8.09 -17.44 1.90
C VAL A 94 8.33 -18.42 3.04
N PRO A 95 7.36 -19.25 3.44
CA PRO A 95 7.59 -20.24 4.49
C PRO A 95 8.55 -21.34 4.00
N THR A 96 9.28 -21.97 4.93
CA THR A 96 10.23 -23.06 4.61
C THR A 96 9.57 -24.31 4.03
N THR A 97 8.26 -24.39 4.11
CA THR A 97 7.45 -25.51 3.57
C THR A 97 7.06 -25.32 2.10
N GLU A 98 7.23 -24.12 1.57
CA GLU A 98 6.90 -23.83 0.18
C GLU A 98 8.04 -24.22 -0.77
N ASN A 99 7.68 -24.40 -2.03
CA ASN A 99 8.61 -24.72 -3.10
C ASN A 99 8.72 -23.56 -4.11
N GLU A 100 9.78 -23.62 -4.92
CA GLU A 100 10.08 -22.59 -5.92
C GLU A 100 8.96 -22.43 -6.97
N ALA A 101 8.22 -23.47 -7.31
CA ALA A 101 7.14 -23.39 -8.29
C ALA A 101 6.01 -22.47 -7.80
N VAL A 102 5.61 -22.59 -6.53
CA VAL A 102 4.59 -21.74 -5.91
C VAL A 102 5.06 -20.28 -5.85
N LEU A 103 6.33 -20.05 -5.48
CA LEU A 103 6.89 -18.69 -5.50
C LEU A 103 6.85 -18.09 -6.92
N ARG A 104 7.29 -18.85 -7.93
CA ARG A 104 7.27 -18.42 -9.34
C ARG A 104 5.87 -18.08 -9.82
N GLU A 105 4.88 -18.90 -9.49
CA GLU A 105 3.48 -18.66 -9.84
C GLU A 105 2.91 -17.43 -9.14
N THR A 106 3.27 -17.22 -7.87
CA THR A 106 2.87 -16.01 -7.12
C THR A 106 3.40 -14.74 -7.80
N VAL A 107 4.69 -14.72 -8.15
CA VAL A 107 5.29 -13.55 -8.82
C VAL A 107 4.69 -13.33 -10.20
N ARG A 108 4.47 -14.39 -11.00
CA ARG A 108 3.81 -14.27 -12.31
C ARG A 108 2.39 -13.72 -12.21
N ALA A 109 1.62 -14.15 -11.19
CA ALA A 109 0.28 -13.63 -10.97
C ALA A 109 0.30 -12.14 -10.62
N ILE A 110 1.26 -11.69 -9.80
CA ILE A 110 1.44 -10.28 -9.45
C ILE A 110 1.85 -9.47 -10.68
N ASP A 111 2.82 -9.94 -11.45
CA ASP A 111 3.31 -9.28 -12.67
C ASP A 111 2.18 -9.09 -13.70
N ALA A 112 1.33 -10.10 -13.88
CA ALA A 112 0.16 -10.00 -14.76
C ALA A 112 -0.87 -8.94 -14.29
N VAL A 113 -0.97 -8.68 -12.98
CA VAL A 113 -1.80 -7.58 -12.46
C VAL A 113 -1.14 -6.23 -12.76
N CYS A 114 0.18 -6.13 -12.57
CA CYS A 114 0.95 -4.93 -12.89
C CYS A 114 0.83 -4.57 -14.38
N GLU A 115 0.96 -5.55 -15.28
CA GLU A 115 0.77 -5.36 -16.72
C GLU A 115 -0.60 -4.77 -17.04
N LYS A 116 -1.68 -5.33 -16.47
CA LYS A 116 -3.05 -4.81 -16.64
C LYS A 116 -3.24 -3.40 -16.09
N ALA A 117 -2.56 -3.07 -15.00
CA ALA A 117 -2.60 -1.75 -14.38
C ALA A 117 -1.69 -0.73 -15.09
N GLY A 118 -0.89 -1.16 -16.07
CA GLY A 118 0.07 -0.31 -16.78
C GLY A 118 1.24 0.16 -15.91
N ILE A 119 1.63 -0.65 -14.92
CA ILE A 119 2.73 -0.37 -13.99
C ILE A 119 3.77 -1.49 -14.04
N VAL A 120 4.91 -1.28 -13.36
CA VAL A 120 6.00 -2.26 -13.33
C VAL A 120 6.39 -2.64 -11.90
N VAL A 121 6.95 -3.84 -11.73
CA VAL A 121 7.66 -4.20 -10.50
C VAL A 121 9.06 -3.59 -10.57
N LEU A 122 9.31 -2.62 -9.67
CA LEU A 122 10.58 -1.85 -9.63
C LEU A 122 11.70 -2.64 -8.95
N GLY A 123 11.35 -3.49 -8.00
CA GLY A 123 12.28 -4.26 -7.21
C GLY A 123 11.63 -4.82 -5.96
N GLY A 124 12.44 -5.09 -4.94
CA GLY A 124 11.94 -5.54 -3.66
C GLY A 124 12.86 -6.53 -2.95
N HIS A 125 12.26 -7.43 -2.15
CA HIS A 125 12.98 -8.41 -1.35
C HIS A 125 12.23 -9.74 -1.32
N THR A 126 12.95 -10.85 -1.41
CA THR A 126 12.38 -12.18 -1.25
C THR A 126 13.21 -12.99 -0.25
N GLN A 127 12.56 -13.49 0.80
CA GLN A 127 13.23 -14.22 1.87
C GLN A 127 12.43 -15.45 2.28
N VAL A 128 13.11 -16.59 2.46
CA VAL A 128 12.54 -17.77 3.11
C VAL A 128 12.65 -17.61 4.62
N SER A 129 11.54 -17.80 5.34
CA SER A 129 11.49 -17.57 6.79
C SER A 129 10.60 -18.59 7.52
N ARG A 130 11.05 -19.00 8.71
CA ARG A 130 10.23 -19.78 9.65
C ARG A 130 9.21 -18.93 10.41
N ALA A 131 9.28 -17.63 10.31
CA ALA A 131 8.37 -16.70 11.00
C ALA A 131 6.97 -16.65 10.38
N VAL A 132 6.80 -17.17 9.16
CA VAL A 132 5.53 -17.19 8.45
C VAL A 132 5.08 -18.60 8.12
N LYS A 133 3.76 -18.84 8.09
CA LYS A 133 3.14 -20.12 7.74
C LYS A 133 2.66 -20.16 6.29
N ASN A 134 2.29 -19.02 5.75
CA ASN A 134 1.86 -18.80 4.37
C ASN A 134 2.73 -17.72 3.74
N ILE A 135 2.74 -17.61 2.42
CA ILE A 135 3.44 -16.51 1.74
C ILE A 135 2.79 -15.20 2.15
N VAL A 136 3.60 -14.30 2.72
CA VAL A 136 3.20 -12.92 3.03
C VAL A 136 3.68 -12.02 1.91
N VAL A 137 2.77 -11.22 1.37
CA VAL A 137 3.03 -10.28 0.28
C VAL A 137 2.89 -8.87 0.83
N THR A 138 3.98 -8.11 0.80
CA THR A 138 3.97 -6.68 1.11
C THR A 138 4.26 -5.91 -0.18
N VAL A 139 3.37 -4.98 -0.51
CA VAL A 139 3.46 -4.13 -1.69
C VAL A 139 3.65 -2.69 -1.24
N THR A 140 4.71 -2.05 -1.72
CA THR A 140 4.88 -0.61 -1.63
C THR A 140 4.62 -0.01 -3.00
N ALA A 141 3.49 0.67 -3.14
CA ALA A 141 3.15 1.39 -4.36
C ALA A 141 3.83 2.75 -4.38
N ILE A 142 4.33 3.12 -5.55
CA ILE A 142 5.01 4.39 -5.83
C ILE A 142 4.27 5.06 -6.98
N GLY A 143 3.93 6.32 -6.80
CA GLY A 143 3.24 7.13 -7.79
C GLY A 143 3.71 8.57 -7.77
N GLU A 144 3.16 9.37 -8.65
CA GLU A 144 3.42 10.80 -8.76
C GLU A 144 2.13 11.59 -8.93
N ALA A 145 2.11 12.82 -8.45
CA ALA A 145 1.04 13.77 -8.65
C ALA A 145 1.57 15.18 -8.72
N TYR A 146 0.86 16.04 -9.44
CA TYR A 146 1.04 17.48 -9.26
C TYR A 146 0.46 17.89 -7.89
N GLU A 147 1.13 18.82 -7.20
CA GLU A 147 0.73 19.24 -5.85
C GLU A 147 -0.74 19.69 -5.77
N GLN A 148 -1.23 20.40 -6.78
CA GLN A 148 -2.63 20.84 -6.84
C GLN A 148 -3.64 19.73 -7.11
N MET A 149 -3.20 18.53 -7.49
CA MET A 149 -4.06 17.36 -7.73
C MET A 149 -4.18 16.45 -6.51
N LEU A 150 -3.39 16.70 -5.47
CA LEU A 150 -3.41 15.89 -4.26
C LEU A 150 -4.74 16.01 -3.52
N THR A 151 -5.27 14.88 -3.09
CA THR A 151 -6.56 14.76 -2.38
C THR A 151 -6.38 14.10 -1.00
N PRO A 152 -5.64 14.74 -0.07
CA PRO A 152 -5.45 14.17 1.26
C PRO A 152 -6.78 14.13 2.04
N SER A 153 -6.95 13.13 2.90
CA SER A 153 -8.15 12.99 3.73
C SER A 153 -8.36 14.20 4.64
N SER A 154 -7.29 14.86 5.05
CA SER A 154 -7.30 16.09 5.84
C SER A 154 -7.92 17.30 5.11
N ALA A 155 -8.06 17.25 3.78
CA ALA A 155 -8.73 18.30 2.99
C ALA A 155 -10.27 18.17 2.96
N ALA A 156 -10.83 17.09 3.52
CA ALA A 156 -12.28 16.89 3.55
C ALA A 156 -12.97 18.00 4.35
N ALA A 157 -14.03 18.57 3.77
CA ALA A 157 -14.76 19.70 4.36
C ALA A 157 -16.30 19.46 4.32
N PRO A 158 -17.06 20.11 5.22
CA PRO A 158 -18.51 20.04 5.17
C PRO A 158 -19.05 20.52 3.81
N GLY A 159 -20.01 19.77 3.26
CA GLY A 159 -20.62 20.04 1.95
C GLY A 159 -19.98 19.30 0.79
N MET A 160 -18.91 18.54 1.02
CA MET A 160 -18.39 17.61 0.02
C MET A 160 -19.23 16.34 -0.05
N ASP A 161 -19.37 15.79 -1.26
CA ASP A 161 -20.03 14.50 -1.47
C ASP A 161 -19.11 13.34 -1.12
N ILE A 162 -19.71 12.29 -0.54
CA ILE A 162 -19.03 11.01 -0.30
C ILE A 162 -19.37 10.07 -1.45
N ILE A 163 -18.37 9.74 -2.27
CA ILE A 163 -18.52 8.83 -3.41
C ILE A 163 -17.96 7.46 -3.03
N VAL A 164 -18.76 6.41 -3.26
CA VAL A 164 -18.34 5.01 -3.05
C VAL A 164 -18.36 4.29 -4.40
N THR A 165 -17.22 3.71 -4.78
CA THR A 165 -17.08 2.90 -5.99
C THR A 165 -17.23 1.44 -5.64
N GLY A 166 -18.37 0.83 -5.99
CA GLY A 166 -18.67 -0.57 -5.70
C GLY A 166 -19.32 -0.79 -4.33
N TYR A 167 -19.15 -1.99 -3.81
CA TYR A 167 -19.74 -2.39 -2.53
C TYR A 167 -18.77 -2.14 -1.38
N VAL A 168 -19.27 -1.67 -0.24
CA VAL A 168 -18.49 -1.60 0.99
C VAL A 168 -18.08 -3.02 1.39
N CYS A 169 -16.81 -3.23 1.62
CA CYS A 169 -16.28 -4.54 2.00
C CYS A 169 -16.77 -4.93 3.40
N LEU A 170 -17.50 -6.05 3.49
CA LEU A 170 -18.01 -6.60 4.75
C LEU A 170 -17.00 -7.47 5.52
N LEU A 171 -15.71 -7.42 5.17
CA LEU A 171 -14.64 -8.19 5.85
C LEU A 171 -14.34 -7.70 7.27
N TYR A 172 -15.11 -6.77 7.81
CA TYR A 172 -14.98 -6.23 9.16
C TYR A 172 -16.11 -6.62 10.11
N THR A 173 -16.81 -7.73 9.83
CA THR A 173 -17.81 -8.29 10.78
C THR A 173 -17.20 -9.37 11.65
#